data_16290a99040badc0f0e9d3fd40eeeb91
#
_entry.id   16290a99040badc0f0e9d3fd40eeeb91
#
_cell.length_a   1.000
_cell.length_b   1.000
_cell.length_c   1.000
_cell.angle_alpha   90.00
_cell.angle_beta   90.00
_cell.angle_gamma   90.00
#
_symmetry.space_group_name_H-M   'P 1'
#
loop_
_entity.id
_entity.type
_entity.pdbx_description
1 polymer ?
#
loop_
_entity_poly.entity_id
_entity_poly.type
_entity_poly.pdbx_seq_one_letter_code
_entity_poly.pdbx_strand_id
1 'polypeptide(L)'
;MRIVLVFVAGILVGTAIQTVAQSPRPNLRLNHVALSVKDLPEAVKFYQEKLGFNEVVRNPNGMSAYIQVSRDTFLELQASPDRPVGQVTHFGMETNDIKTTVGQLRQRGLMVSEPGAPSAFTGGILANVTDPVYGRIELSEQPTNGKLRAATDAWKN
;
A
#
# COMPACT_ATOMS: atom_id res chain seq x y z
N MET A 1 -40.88 1.55 -35.73
CA MET A 1 -39.94 2.60 -35.27
C MET A 1 -39.64 2.59 -33.77
N ARG A 2 -40.60 2.33 -32.87
CA ARG A 2 -40.33 2.30 -31.39
C ARG A 2 -39.44 1.15 -30.92
N ILE A 3 -39.49 -0.03 -31.53
CA ILE A 3 -38.73 -1.23 -31.14
C ILE A 3 -37.22 -1.07 -31.44
N VAL A 4 -36.87 -0.40 -32.54
CA VAL A 4 -35.46 -0.17 -32.94
C VAL A 4 -34.76 0.78 -31.98
N LEU A 5 -35.46 1.81 -31.48
CA LEU A 5 -34.92 2.77 -30.52
C LEU A 5 -34.61 2.11 -29.14
N VAL A 6 -35.43 1.18 -28.68
CA VAL A 6 -35.20 0.44 -27.43
C VAL A 6 -33.98 -0.49 -27.56
N PHE A 7 -33.79 -1.10 -28.73
CA PHE A 7 -32.66 -1.99 -29.00
C PHE A 7 -31.32 -1.22 -29.06
N VAL A 8 -31.31 -0.05 -29.68
CA VAL A 8 -30.11 0.82 -29.76
C VAL A 8 -29.76 1.38 -28.36
N ALA A 9 -30.75 1.80 -27.58
CA ALA A 9 -30.52 2.24 -26.20
C ALA A 9 -29.98 1.10 -25.31
N GLY A 10 -30.49 -0.12 -25.47
CA GLY A 10 -29.99 -1.29 -24.73
C GLY A 10 -28.55 -1.66 -25.09
N ILE A 11 -28.16 -1.54 -26.35
CA ILE A 11 -26.76 -1.78 -26.78
C ILE A 11 -25.81 -0.71 -26.22
N LEU A 12 -26.21 0.56 -26.22
CA LEU A 12 -25.38 1.65 -25.68
C LEU A 12 -25.16 1.53 -24.17
N VAL A 13 -26.18 1.14 -23.42
CA VAL A 13 -26.05 0.88 -21.97
C VAL A 13 -25.20 -0.36 -21.70
N GLY A 14 -25.38 -1.43 -22.48
CA GLY A 14 -24.61 -2.66 -22.35
C GLY A 14 -23.12 -2.46 -22.65
N THR A 15 -22.75 -1.63 -23.65
CA THR A 15 -21.37 -1.33 -23.98
C THR A 15 -20.69 -0.44 -22.93
N ALA A 16 -21.43 0.51 -22.32
CA ALA A 16 -20.91 1.34 -21.23
C ALA A 16 -20.58 0.52 -19.98
N ILE A 17 -21.41 -0.47 -19.62
CA ILE A 17 -21.17 -1.37 -18.50
C ILE A 17 -20.00 -2.32 -18.78
N GLN A 18 -19.84 -2.81 -20.00
CA GLN A 18 -18.74 -3.70 -20.38
C GLN A 18 -17.39 -2.99 -20.34
N THR A 19 -17.30 -1.70 -20.70
CA THR A 19 -16.05 -0.95 -20.66
C THR A 19 -15.54 -0.74 -19.22
N VAL A 20 -16.42 -0.58 -18.25
CA VAL A 20 -16.02 -0.47 -16.83
C VAL A 20 -15.54 -1.83 -16.28
N ALA A 21 -16.15 -2.94 -16.69
CA ALA A 21 -15.74 -4.28 -16.27
C ALA A 21 -14.41 -4.74 -16.87
N GLN A 22 -13.96 -4.12 -17.96
CA GLN A 22 -12.71 -4.49 -18.68
C GLN A 22 -11.51 -3.61 -18.36
N SER A 23 -11.64 -2.64 -17.44
CA SER A 23 -10.48 -1.85 -17.00
C SER A 23 -9.39 -2.77 -16.44
N PRO A 24 -8.14 -2.69 -16.91
CA PRO A 24 -7.06 -3.53 -16.41
C PRO A 24 -6.97 -3.42 -14.88
N ARG A 25 -6.71 -4.55 -14.22
CA ARG A 25 -6.43 -4.52 -12.79
C ARG A 25 -5.12 -3.79 -12.56
N PRO A 26 -5.05 -2.87 -11.57
CA PRO A 26 -3.77 -2.31 -11.16
C PRO A 26 -2.82 -3.43 -10.75
N ASN A 27 -1.55 -3.31 -11.13
CA ASN A 27 -0.51 -4.23 -10.69
C ASN A 27 -0.09 -3.83 -9.27
N LEU A 28 -0.77 -4.43 -8.28
CA LEU A 28 -0.54 -4.21 -6.86
C LEU A 28 -0.07 -5.49 -6.20
N ARG A 29 0.96 -5.37 -5.34
CA ARG A 29 1.44 -6.45 -4.49
C ARG A 29 1.50 -5.98 -3.03
N LEU A 30 1.29 -6.88 -2.08
CA LEU A 30 1.46 -6.58 -0.67
C LEU A 30 2.93 -6.23 -0.41
N ASN A 31 3.16 -5.05 0.17
CA ASN A 31 4.49 -4.60 0.56
C ASN A 31 4.69 -4.70 2.07
N HIS A 32 3.71 -4.21 2.85
CA HIS A 32 3.81 -4.27 4.30
C HIS A 32 2.46 -4.36 4.99
N VAL A 33 2.52 -4.76 6.26
CA VAL A 33 1.43 -4.64 7.22
C VAL A 33 1.93 -3.74 8.35
N ALA A 34 1.16 -2.71 8.68
CA ALA A 34 1.51 -1.82 9.78
C ALA A 34 0.79 -2.23 11.07
N LEU A 35 1.57 -2.39 12.14
CA LEU A 35 1.12 -2.83 13.45
C LEU A 35 1.40 -1.77 14.51
N SER A 36 0.45 -1.55 15.41
CA SER A 36 0.66 -0.73 16.59
C SER A 36 1.45 -1.48 17.66
N VAL A 37 2.45 -0.79 18.24
CA VAL A 37 3.24 -1.28 19.37
C VAL A 37 3.31 -0.22 20.47
N LYS A 38 3.50 -0.62 21.72
CA LYS A 38 3.65 0.32 22.84
C LYS A 38 5.05 0.92 22.88
N ASP A 39 6.04 0.05 22.80
CA ASP A 39 7.47 0.37 22.87
C ASP A 39 8.13 -0.11 21.59
N LEU A 40 8.57 0.83 20.76
CA LEU A 40 9.18 0.49 19.47
C LEU A 40 10.54 -0.21 19.63
N PRO A 41 11.47 0.25 20.47
CA PRO A 41 12.73 -0.43 20.74
C PRO A 41 12.53 -1.89 21.20
N GLU A 42 11.63 -2.12 22.14
CA GLU A 42 11.33 -3.47 22.65
C GLU A 42 10.74 -4.37 21.54
N ALA A 43 9.78 -3.85 20.78
CA ALA A 43 9.19 -4.60 19.67
C ALA A 43 10.24 -4.95 18.61
N VAL A 44 11.06 -3.99 18.18
CA VAL A 44 12.14 -4.26 17.21
C VAL A 44 13.08 -5.34 17.74
N LYS A 45 13.50 -5.24 18.99
CA LYS A 45 14.36 -6.24 19.65
C LYS A 45 13.74 -7.63 19.61
N PHE A 46 12.43 -7.76 19.90
CA PHE A 46 11.72 -9.03 19.79
C PHE A 46 11.81 -9.63 18.40
N TYR A 47 11.51 -8.87 17.34
CA TYR A 47 11.56 -9.37 15.96
C TYR A 47 12.98 -9.75 15.54
N GLN A 48 14.00 -9.01 15.96
CA GLN A 48 15.39 -9.31 15.66
C GLN A 48 15.89 -10.54 16.43
N GLU A 49 15.74 -10.58 17.75
CA GLU A 49 16.37 -11.60 18.60
C GLU A 49 15.60 -12.93 18.61
N LYS A 50 14.25 -12.88 18.50
CA LYS A 50 13.42 -14.09 18.60
C LYS A 50 13.08 -14.69 17.25
N LEU A 51 12.94 -13.87 16.22
CA LEU A 51 12.54 -14.32 14.88
C LEU A 51 13.65 -14.19 13.84
N GLY A 52 14.77 -13.53 14.17
CA GLY A 52 15.90 -13.36 13.26
C GLY A 52 15.64 -12.39 12.11
N PHE A 53 14.61 -11.55 12.22
CA PHE A 53 14.28 -10.56 11.19
C PHE A 53 15.17 -9.33 11.30
N ASN A 54 15.36 -8.62 10.19
CA ASN A 54 16.22 -7.46 10.14
C ASN A 54 15.42 -6.14 10.16
N GLU A 55 15.83 -5.21 11.04
CA GLU A 55 15.40 -3.83 10.91
C GLU A 55 16.08 -3.19 9.70
N VAL A 56 15.27 -2.69 8.78
CA VAL A 56 15.75 -2.06 7.54
C VAL A 56 15.97 -0.58 7.70
N VAL A 57 14.99 0.07 8.33
CA VAL A 57 15.01 1.51 8.54
C VAL A 57 14.14 1.89 9.74
N ARG A 58 14.65 2.85 10.51
CA ARG A 58 13.91 3.50 11.60
C ARG A 58 13.63 4.94 11.25
N ASN A 59 12.43 5.40 11.52
CA ASN A 59 12.08 6.80 11.36
C ASN A 59 12.89 7.65 12.37
N PRO A 60 13.55 8.72 11.93
CA PRO A 60 14.33 9.58 12.82
C PRO A 60 13.54 10.15 14.03
N ASN A 61 12.21 10.27 13.91
CA ASN A 61 11.36 10.69 15.02
C ASN A 61 11.12 9.60 16.08
N GLY A 62 11.64 8.38 15.88
CA GLY A 62 11.50 7.26 16.78
C GLY A 62 10.11 6.59 16.83
N MET A 63 9.18 7.00 15.96
CA MET A 63 7.78 6.56 16.02
C MET A 63 7.47 5.34 15.16
N SER A 64 8.35 4.95 14.22
CA SER A 64 8.14 3.75 13.42
C SER A 64 9.44 3.15 12.91
N ALA A 65 9.38 1.86 12.59
CA ALA A 65 10.47 1.11 11.98
C ALA A 65 9.93 0.05 11.01
N TYR A 66 10.67 -0.25 9.96
CA TYR A 66 10.39 -1.36 9.05
C TYR A 66 11.28 -2.55 9.36
N ILE A 67 10.64 -3.69 9.54
CA ILE A 67 11.27 -5.00 9.77
C ILE A 67 11.06 -5.83 8.50
N GLN A 68 12.12 -6.31 7.88
CA GLN A 68 12.03 -7.18 6.72
C GLN A 68 11.75 -8.62 7.16
N VAL A 69 10.62 -9.17 6.72
CA VAL A 69 10.19 -10.53 7.06
C VAL A 69 10.36 -11.52 5.92
N SER A 70 10.36 -11.02 4.70
CA SER A 70 10.75 -11.76 3.49
C SER A 70 11.32 -10.78 2.48
N ARG A 71 11.78 -11.26 1.32
CA ARG A 71 12.43 -10.44 0.32
C ARG A 71 11.71 -9.11 0.05
N ASP A 72 10.39 -9.16 -0.18
CA ASP A 72 9.59 -8.04 -0.67
C ASP A 72 8.49 -7.62 0.33
N THR A 73 8.48 -8.20 1.55
CA THR A 73 7.43 -7.97 2.53
C THR A 73 8.00 -7.53 3.86
N PHE A 74 7.37 -6.53 4.44
CA PHE A 74 7.82 -5.89 5.66
C PHE A 74 6.70 -5.82 6.70
N LEU A 75 7.09 -5.67 7.96
CA LEU A 75 6.23 -5.15 9.02
C LEU A 75 6.64 -3.71 9.29
N GLU A 76 5.67 -2.79 9.26
CA GLU A 76 5.87 -1.46 9.81
C GLU A 76 5.40 -1.45 11.26
N LEU A 77 6.33 -1.35 12.21
CA LEU A 77 6.01 -1.19 13.62
C LEU A 77 5.79 0.29 13.92
N GLN A 78 4.64 0.64 14.46
CA GLN A 78 4.26 2.02 14.77
C GLN A 78 4.04 2.20 16.27
N ALA A 79 4.85 3.05 16.92
CA ALA A 79 4.63 3.42 18.30
C ALA A 79 3.28 4.14 18.44
N SER A 80 2.32 3.51 19.06
CA SER A 80 0.95 4.00 19.24
C SER A 80 0.45 3.59 20.61
N PRO A 81 0.86 4.29 21.70
CA PRO A 81 0.58 3.89 23.08
C PRO A 81 -0.92 3.84 23.38
N ASP A 82 -1.73 4.62 22.66
CA ASP A 82 -3.19 4.72 22.82
C ASP A 82 -3.98 3.66 22.04
N ARG A 83 -3.31 2.84 21.22
CA ARG A 83 -3.95 1.78 20.45
C ARG A 83 -3.70 0.41 21.08
N PRO A 84 -4.59 -0.57 20.88
CA PRO A 84 -4.33 -1.95 21.24
C PRO A 84 -3.04 -2.47 20.58
N VAL A 85 -2.23 -3.20 21.33
CA VAL A 85 -1.00 -3.80 20.81
C VAL A 85 -1.32 -4.82 19.74
N GLY A 86 -0.56 -4.80 18.64
CA GLY A 86 -0.75 -5.72 17.52
C GLY A 86 -1.95 -5.38 16.62
N GLN A 87 -2.62 -4.25 16.84
CA GLN A 87 -3.67 -3.81 15.94
C GLN A 87 -3.09 -3.45 14.57
N VAL A 88 -3.67 -4.01 13.51
CA VAL A 88 -3.35 -3.59 12.14
C VAL A 88 -3.86 -2.18 11.93
N THR A 89 -2.96 -1.27 11.56
CA THR A 89 -3.30 0.14 11.31
C THR A 89 -3.56 0.40 9.84
N HIS A 90 -2.88 -0.31 8.95
CA HIS A 90 -3.10 -0.29 7.50
C HIS A 90 -2.34 -1.43 6.79
N PHE A 91 -2.67 -1.60 5.52
CA PHE A 91 -1.91 -2.41 4.57
C PHE A 91 -1.18 -1.49 3.60
N GLY A 92 0.06 -1.82 3.28
CA GLY A 92 0.81 -1.19 2.22
C GLY A 92 0.83 -2.06 0.97
N MET A 93 0.44 -1.48 -0.15
CA MET A 93 0.46 -2.11 -1.47
C MET A 93 1.47 -1.39 -2.36
N GLU A 94 2.37 -2.15 -2.96
CA GLU A 94 3.38 -1.59 -3.87
C GLU A 94 2.94 -1.69 -5.32
N THR A 95 3.28 -0.67 -6.09
CA THR A 95 3.12 -0.59 -7.55
C THR A 95 4.42 -0.11 -8.20
N ASN A 96 4.58 -0.40 -9.49
CA ASN A 96 5.72 0.10 -10.27
C ASN A 96 5.49 1.51 -10.84
N ASP A 97 4.23 1.98 -10.87
CA ASP A 97 3.85 3.32 -11.34
C ASP A 97 2.63 3.80 -10.55
N ILE A 98 2.90 4.61 -9.54
CA ILE A 98 1.87 5.09 -8.63
C ILE A 98 0.89 6.05 -9.30
N LYS A 99 1.33 6.85 -10.25
CA LYS A 99 0.46 7.81 -10.96
C LYS A 99 -0.56 7.08 -11.81
N THR A 100 -0.11 6.12 -12.61
CA THR A 100 -0.99 5.27 -13.41
C THR A 100 -1.95 4.48 -12.52
N THR A 101 -1.45 3.90 -11.43
CA THR A 101 -2.25 3.13 -10.48
C THR A 101 -3.33 3.99 -9.83
N VAL A 102 -3.00 5.19 -9.35
CA VAL A 102 -3.97 6.14 -8.79
C VAL A 102 -5.06 6.49 -9.81
N GLY A 103 -4.67 6.77 -11.06
CA GLY A 103 -5.63 7.03 -12.15
C GLY A 103 -6.59 5.85 -12.39
N GLN A 104 -6.08 4.63 -12.44
CA GLN A 104 -6.89 3.41 -12.62
C GLN A 104 -7.85 3.17 -11.44
N LEU A 105 -7.41 3.39 -10.21
CA LEU A 105 -8.26 3.22 -9.02
C LEU A 105 -9.37 4.28 -8.96
N ARG A 106 -9.07 5.53 -9.31
CA ARG A 106 -10.07 6.61 -9.41
C ARG A 106 -11.12 6.31 -10.50
N GLN A 107 -10.71 5.78 -11.64
CA GLN A 107 -11.64 5.33 -12.68
C GLN A 107 -12.58 4.22 -12.21
N ARG A 108 -12.20 3.46 -11.19
CA ARG A 108 -13.03 2.46 -10.50
C ARG A 108 -13.89 3.04 -9.38
N GLY A 109 -13.90 4.36 -9.21
CA GLY A 109 -14.71 5.06 -8.22
C GLY A 109 -14.10 5.14 -6.82
N LEU A 110 -12.82 4.76 -6.64
CA LEU A 110 -12.16 4.86 -5.34
C LEU A 110 -11.66 6.28 -5.07
N MET A 111 -11.77 6.69 -3.81
CA MET A 111 -11.13 7.91 -3.32
C MET A 111 -9.66 7.64 -3.05
N VAL A 112 -8.78 8.25 -3.84
CA VAL A 112 -7.34 8.07 -3.73
C VAL A 112 -6.68 9.45 -3.68
N SER A 113 -5.76 9.65 -2.73
CA SER A 113 -4.99 10.89 -2.63
C SER A 113 -4.06 11.09 -3.84
N GLU A 114 -3.58 12.30 -4.04
CA GLU A 114 -2.45 12.51 -4.94
C GLU A 114 -1.20 11.83 -4.39
N PRO A 115 -0.31 11.31 -5.27
CA PRO A 115 1.01 10.87 -4.85
C PRO A 115 1.81 12.02 -4.25
N GLY A 116 2.39 11.80 -3.07
CA GLY A 116 3.21 12.78 -2.38
C GLY A 116 4.62 12.91 -2.96
N ALA A 117 5.45 13.75 -2.32
CA ALA A 117 6.89 13.74 -2.53
C ALA A 117 7.51 12.45 -1.95
N PRO A 118 8.72 12.06 -2.39
CA PRO A 118 9.42 10.92 -1.79
C PRO A 118 9.55 11.07 -0.28
N SER A 119 9.17 10.02 0.45
CA SER A 119 9.22 9.99 1.91
C SER A 119 10.67 10.14 2.40
N ALA A 120 10.90 11.08 3.31
CA ALA A 120 12.20 11.21 3.99
C ALA A 120 12.55 9.95 4.82
N PHE A 121 11.56 9.18 5.22
CA PHE A 121 11.71 7.96 5.99
C PHE A 121 12.19 6.79 5.10
N THR A 122 11.42 6.41 4.09
CA THR A 122 11.69 5.22 3.26
C THR A 122 12.25 5.54 1.87
N GLY A 123 12.06 6.76 1.39
CA GLY A 123 12.31 7.16 0.01
C GLY A 123 11.14 6.84 -0.94
N GLY A 124 10.14 6.10 -0.48
CA GLY A 124 8.97 5.72 -1.28
C GLY A 124 8.05 6.89 -1.60
N ILE A 125 7.40 6.85 -2.75
CA ILE A 125 6.34 7.77 -3.12
C ILE A 125 5.01 7.15 -2.68
N LEU A 126 4.21 7.88 -1.91
CA LEU A 126 3.03 7.35 -1.24
C LEU A 126 1.75 8.02 -1.73
N ALA A 127 0.68 7.24 -1.81
CA ALA A 127 -0.70 7.70 -1.92
C ALA A 127 -1.59 6.84 -1.01
N ASN A 128 -2.78 7.32 -0.68
CA ASN A 128 -3.69 6.58 0.20
C ASN A 128 -5.04 6.36 -0.48
N VAL A 129 -5.52 5.13 -0.43
CA VAL A 129 -6.92 4.78 -0.65
C VAL A 129 -7.61 4.84 0.70
N THR A 130 -8.68 5.59 0.80
CA THR A 130 -9.51 5.63 2.00
C THR A 130 -10.79 4.85 1.74
N ASP A 131 -10.97 3.75 2.45
CA ASP A 131 -12.18 2.97 2.44
C ASP A 131 -12.94 3.18 3.74
N PRO A 132 -14.23 3.55 3.71
CA PRO A 132 -15.00 3.81 4.90
C PRO A 132 -15.27 2.56 5.75
N VAL A 133 -15.18 1.35 5.16
CA VAL A 133 -15.46 0.08 5.83
C VAL A 133 -14.16 -0.61 6.27
N TYR A 134 -13.15 -0.63 5.39
CA TYR A 134 -11.93 -1.43 5.59
C TYR A 134 -10.71 -0.59 6.00
N GLY A 135 -10.88 0.73 6.10
CA GLY A 135 -9.84 1.64 6.55
C GLY A 135 -8.85 2.08 5.47
N ARG A 136 -7.63 2.38 5.87
CA ARG A 136 -6.60 2.93 5.00
C ARG A 136 -5.81 1.81 4.30
N ILE A 137 -5.65 1.95 2.99
CA ILE A 137 -4.66 1.20 2.20
C ILE A 137 -3.63 2.20 1.71
N GLU A 138 -2.37 1.99 2.07
CA GLU A 138 -1.28 2.81 1.56
C GLU A 138 -0.79 2.23 0.23
N LEU A 139 -0.71 3.07 -0.78
CA LEU A 139 -0.05 2.75 -2.05
C LEU A 139 1.37 3.28 -2.00
N SER A 140 2.33 2.49 -2.46
CA SER A 140 3.72 2.92 -2.53
C SER A 140 4.36 2.57 -3.87
N GLU A 141 5.19 3.47 -4.36
CA GLU A 141 6.18 3.19 -5.39
C GLU A 141 7.55 3.29 -4.74
N GLN A 142 8.37 2.24 -4.88
CA GLN A 142 9.71 2.19 -4.29
C GLN A 142 10.74 2.51 -5.38
N PRO A 143 11.27 3.74 -5.43
CA PRO A 143 12.31 4.10 -6.39
C PRO A 143 13.61 3.34 -6.09
N THR A 144 14.49 3.24 -7.08
CA THR A 144 15.73 2.46 -6.99
C THR A 144 16.67 2.90 -5.85
N ASN A 145 16.57 4.14 -5.41
CA ASN A 145 17.32 4.69 -4.26
C ASN A 145 16.52 4.65 -2.94
N GLY A 146 15.33 4.05 -2.93
CA GLY A 146 14.52 3.87 -1.73
C GLY A 146 15.12 2.83 -0.78
N LYS A 147 14.99 3.04 0.54
CA LYS A 147 15.57 2.16 1.55
C LYS A 147 14.96 0.77 1.56
N LEU A 148 13.63 0.66 1.37
CA LEU A 148 12.97 -0.65 1.27
C LEU A 148 13.38 -1.37 -0.02
N ARG A 149 13.56 -0.64 -1.12
CA ARG A 149 14.06 -1.22 -2.37
C ARG A 149 15.48 -1.75 -2.20
N ALA A 150 16.35 -0.99 -1.58
CA ALA A 150 17.71 -1.44 -1.30
C ALA A 150 17.74 -2.72 -0.44
N ALA A 151 16.85 -2.84 0.55
CA ALA A 151 16.74 -4.05 1.35
C ALA A 151 16.24 -5.25 0.54
N THR A 152 15.24 -5.05 -0.32
CA THR A 152 14.74 -6.08 -1.26
C THR A 152 15.86 -6.59 -2.17
N ASP A 153 16.66 -5.67 -2.72
CA ASP A 153 17.73 -6.01 -3.65
C ASP A 153 18.95 -6.67 -2.93
N ALA A 154 19.14 -6.37 -1.64
CA ALA A 154 20.20 -6.96 -0.82
C ALA A 154 19.82 -8.31 -0.17
N TRP A 155 18.56 -8.76 -0.30
CA TRP A 155 18.09 -10.00 0.30
C TRP A 155 18.86 -11.20 -0.22
N LYS A 156 19.42 -11.99 0.71
CA LYS A 156 20.08 -13.27 0.43
C LYS A 156 19.24 -14.38 1.06
N ASN A 157 18.90 -15.39 0.28
CA ASN A 157 18.24 -16.62 0.77
C ASN A 157 19.20 -17.43 1.63
#